data_bd404ec849052165c694e254bb65eac0
#
_entry.id   bd404ec849052165c694e254bb65eac0
#
_cell.length_a   1.000
_cell.length_b   1.000
_cell.length_c   1.000
_cell.angle_alpha   90.00
_cell.angle_beta   90.00
_cell.angle_gamma   90.00
#
_symmetry.space_group_name_H-M   'P 1'
#
loop_
_entity.id
_entity.type
_entity.pdbx_description
1 polymer ?
#
loop_
_entity_poly.entity_id
_entity_poly.type
_entity_poly.pdbx_seq_one_letter_code
_entity_poly.pdbx_strand_id
1 'polypeptide(L)'
;MFLDEVTGAWVAALRDQVSDLHIVDVHTHLGSNDPDGFSCNLRQLADTLANVDARGVVFPMHEPEGYEAANDMVIEASRESDGRLVPLARLDPSAEPLAEAQRSLAAGAAGIKLHPRAEAFGLDTPALAEVFALADERRLPVLVHAGRGIPALGRHAVALCERHPGLRLILAHAGICDLAWIWKAAAGLPNLLFDTSWWSASDLFALWSMVPPGQVVFASDAPYGTPGFAASLNLRLALQAGLTPEQIRLAFGGQMERILAGEDLADGGPPTRESLELDPLLDRVHTFTVAAIGQLLARQEPDEALTLIKLACEVGSDAQQAEACATVLRLLELREESVAAGAEDGRPANFPPGLQLLVAAAGVVRTPSVPMPPLSAPVESVDERVG
;
A
#
# COMPACT_ATOMS: atom_id res chain seq x y z
N MET A 1 0.55 17.34 0.83
CA MET A 1 1.16 18.46 0.07
C MET A 1 2.68 18.40 0.12
N PHE A 2 3.39 18.79 1.15
CA PHE A 2 4.87 18.74 1.17
C PHE A 2 5.47 17.34 0.89
N LEU A 3 4.94 16.29 1.51
CA LEU A 3 5.42 14.91 1.29
C LEU A 3 5.05 14.37 -0.09
N ASP A 4 3.94 14.79 -0.69
CA ASP A 4 3.52 14.34 -2.01
C ASP A 4 4.46 14.84 -3.11
N GLU A 5 4.91 16.10 -3.04
CA GLU A 5 5.89 16.67 -3.98
C GLU A 5 7.25 15.95 -3.89
N VAL A 6 7.73 15.73 -2.65
CA VAL A 6 8.98 15.02 -2.41
C VAL A 6 8.91 13.57 -2.86
N THR A 7 7.83 12.86 -2.53
CA THR A 7 7.68 11.43 -2.88
C THR A 7 7.43 11.21 -4.36
N GLY A 8 6.77 12.15 -5.05
CA GLY A 8 6.66 12.15 -6.51
C GLY A 8 8.04 12.18 -7.20
N ALA A 9 8.95 13.03 -6.72
CA ALA A 9 10.32 13.08 -7.20
C ALA A 9 11.10 11.77 -6.92
N TRP A 10 10.84 11.11 -5.78
CA TRP A 10 11.46 9.81 -5.46
C TRP A 10 10.99 8.70 -6.41
N VAL A 11 9.70 8.68 -6.74
CA VAL A 11 9.17 7.73 -7.73
C VAL A 11 9.74 8.01 -9.12
N ALA A 12 9.82 9.28 -9.53
CA ALA A 12 10.38 9.68 -10.81
C ALA A 12 11.85 9.22 -10.96
N ALA A 13 12.67 9.37 -9.91
CA ALA A 13 14.06 8.91 -9.91
C ALA A 13 14.21 7.38 -10.07
N LEU A 14 13.20 6.60 -9.67
CA LEU A 14 13.21 5.14 -9.82
C LEU A 14 12.59 4.66 -11.15
N ARG A 15 11.84 5.53 -11.86
CA ARG A 15 11.24 5.18 -13.17
C ARG A 15 12.28 4.86 -14.23
N ASP A 16 13.49 5.42 -14.12
CA ASP A 16 14.60 5.07 -15.02
C ASP A 16 15.05 3.61 -14.89
N GLN A 17 14.79 2.98 -13.74
CA GLN A 17 15.05 1.57 -13.50
C GLN A 17 13.93 0.67 -14.05
N VAL A 18 12.73 1.22 -14.24
CA VAL A 18 11.55 0.50 -14.71
C VAL A 18 10.81 1.38 -15.72
N SER A 19 11.27 1.33 -17.00
CA SER A 19 10.60 2.06 -18.08
C SER A 19 9.14 1.63 -18.25
N ASP A 20 8.31 2.53 -18.74
CA ASP A 20 6.89 2.30 -19.02
C ASP A 20 6.08 1.78 -17.81
N LEU A 21 6.45 2.24 -16.62
CA LEU A 21 5.75 1.90 -15.40
C LEU A 21 4.37 2.55 -15.37
N HIS A 22 3.32 1.74 -15.45
CA HIS A 22 1.94 2.11 -15.20
C HIS A 22 1.55 1.70 -13.79
N ILE A 23 0.92 2.61 -13.02
CA ILE A 23 0.58 2.37 -11.62
C ILE A 23 -0.94 2.29 -11.47
N VAL A 24 -1.41 1.18 -10.90
CA VAL A 24 -2.78 1.01 -10.41
C VAL A 24 -2.70 0.74 -8.90
N ASP A 25 -3.15 1.70 -8.12
CA ASP A 25 -3.25 1.58 -6.67
C ASP A 25 -4.54 0.84 -6.32
N VAL A 26 -4.43 -0.40 -5.85
CA VAL A 26 -5.60 -1.26 -5.65
C VAL A 26 -6.33 -1.02 -4.33
N HIS A 27 -5.85 -0.11 -3.47
CA HIS A 27 -6.38 0.10 -2.13
C HIS A 27 -6.43 1.58 -1.77
N THR A 28 -7.57 2.21 -2.10
CA THR A 28 -7.83 3.61 -1.76
C THR A 28 -9.26 3.79 -1.24
N HIS A 29 -9.49 4.84 -0.47
CA HIS A 29 -10.77 5.06 0.18
C HIS A 29 -11.32 6.46 -0.10
N LEU A 30 -12.67 6.56 -0.12
CA LEU A 30 -13.42 7.81 0.00
C LEU A 30 -14.38 7.74 1.19
N GLY A 31 -14.58 8.87 1.86
CA GLY A 31 -15.51 8.97 3.00
C GLY A 31 -15.01 9.93 4.08
N SER A 32 -15.79 10.04 5.15
CA SER A 32 -15.52 10.95 6.28
C SER A 32 -15.90 10.40 7.65
N ASN A 33 -16.33 9.12 7.73
CA ASN A 33 -16.81 8.52 8.98
C ASN A 33 -15.81 7.52 9.58
N ASP A 34 -14.53 7.67 9.25
CA ASP A 34 -13.48 6.85 9.84
C ASP A 34 -13.35 7.10 11.36
N PRO A 35 -13.32 6.04 12.20
CA PRO A 35 -13.26 6.19 13.66
C PRO A 35 -11.95 6.82 14.17
N ASP A 36 -10.89 6.78 13.39
CA ASP A 36 -9.60 7.43 13.71
C ASP A 36 -9.54 8.86 13.19
N GLY A 37 -10.62 9.36 12.52
CA GLY A 37 -10.78 10.72 12.06
C GLY A 37 -10.16 11.02 10.69
N PHE A 38 -9.81 10.00 9.93
CA PHE A 38 -9.41 10.17 8.53
C PHE A 38 -10.61 10.53 7.66
N SER A 39 -10.36 11.33 6.63
CA SER A 39 -11.33 11.65 5.59
C SER A 39 -10.65 11.83 4.25
N CYS A 40 -11.35 11.51 3.17
CA CYS A 40 -10.87 11.72 1.83
C CYS A 40 -12.05 11.98 0.89
N ASN A 41 -11.98 13.06 0.12
CA ASN A 41 -12.92 13.33 -0.94
C ASN A 41 -12.30 13.05 -2.33
N LEU A 42 -13.13 13.08 -3.38
CA LEU A 42 -12.70 12.78 -4.74
C LEU A 42 -11.50 13.64 -5.19
N ARG A 43 -11.52 14.94 -4.91
CA ARG A 43 -10.45 15.85 -5.32
C ARG A 43 -9.13 15.49 -4.63
N GLN A 44 -9.17 15.29 -3.32
CA GLN A 44 -7.97 14.90 -2.54
C GLN A 44 -7.36 13.60 -3.06
N LEU A 45 -8.19 12.59 -3.34
CA LEU A 45 -7.71 11.32 -3.88
C LEU A 45 -7.17 11.48 -5.29
N ALA A 46 -7.86 12.21 -6.15
CA ALA A 46 -7.42 12.45 -7.53
C ALA A 46 -6.07 13.21 -7.57
N ASP A 47 -5.90 14.22 -6.73
CA ASP A 47 -4.67 15.02 -6.65
C ASP A 47 -3.48 14.14 -6.19
N THR A 48 -3.66 13.30 -5.17
CA THR A 48 -2.57 12.44 -4.68
C THR A 48 -2.21 11.31 -5.66
N LEU A 49 -3.19 10.74 -6.38
CA LEU A 49 -2.94 9.77 -7.45
C LEU A 49 -2.21 10.42 -8.64
N ALA A 50 -2.57 11.67 -8.97
CA ALA A 50 -1.94 12.40 -10.08
C ALA A 50 -0.44 12.65 -9.85
N ASN A 51 0.02 12.80 -8.60
CA ASN A 51 1.44 13.01 -8.28
C ASN A 51 2.35 11.89 -8.77
N VAL A 52 1.83 10.69 -8.97
CA VAL A 52 2.58 9.52 -9.47
C VAL A 52 1.97 8.94 -10.74
N ASP A 53 1.08 9.67 -11.38
CA ASP A 53 0.37 9.25 -12.60
C ASP A 53 -0.28 7.86 -12.41
N ALA A 54 -1.02 7.69 -11.30
CA ALA A 54 -1.69 6.44 -10.96
C ALA A 54 -3.20 6.49 -11.23
N ARG A 55 -3.78 5.32 -11.51
CA ARG A 55 -5.20 5.02 -11.34
C ARG A 55 -5.44 4.44 -9.95
N GLY A 56 -6.66 4.55 -9.41
CA GLY A 56 -7.01 4.02 -8.10
C GLY A 56 -8.21 3.08 -8.15
N VAL A 57 -8.12 1.96 -7.44
CA VAL A 57 -9.28 1.18 -7.06
C VAL A 57 -9.79 1.73 -5.74
N VAL A 58 -11.04 2.12 -5.69
CA VAL A 58 -11.61 2.92 -4.60
C VAL A 58 -12.86 2.29 -4.00
N PHE A 59 -13.01 2.40 -2.69
CA PHE A 59 -14.17 1.91 -1.96
C PHE A 59 -14.45 2.77 -0.72
N PRO A 60 -15.65 2.66 -0.11
CA PRO A 60 -16.02 3.47 1.04
C PRO A 60 -15.12 3.23 2.26
N MET A 61 -14.88 4.28 3.02
CA MET A 61 -14.40 4.17 4.41
C MET A 61 -15.43 3.44 5.29
N HIS A 62 -15.19 3.39 6.59
CA HIS A 62 -16.16 2.84 7.54
C HIS A 62 -17.43 3.68 7.57
N GLU A 63 -18.60 3.01 7.45
CA GLU A 63 -19.91 3.65 7.50
C GLU A 63 -20.80 2.91 8.51
N PRO A 64 -21.01 3.48 9.69
CA PRO A 64 -21.74 2.80 10.77
C PRO A 64 -23.25 2.60 10.46
N GLU A 65 -23.80 3.38 9.52
CA GLU A 65 -25.21 3.30 9.11
C GLU A 65 -25.45 2.39 7.89
N GLY A 66 -24.40 1.72 7.40
CA GLY A 66 -24.47 0.82 6.24
C GLY A 66 -23.84 1.38 4.97
N TYR A 67 -23.68 0.52 3.97
CA TYR A 67 -22.84 0.82 2.82
C TYR A 67 -23.59 1.22 1.53
N GLU A 68 -24.91 1.11 1.46
CA GLU A 68 -25.65 1.38 0.21
C GLU A 68 -25.38 2.79 -0.34
N ALA A 69 -25.59 3.82 0.46
CA ALA A 69 -25.36 5.20 0.05
C ALA A 69 -23.87 5.51 -0.19
N ALA A 70 -22.97 4.90 0.58
CA ALA A 70 -21.55 5.08 0.42
C ALA A 70 -21.01 4.38 -0.83
N ASN A 71 -21.53 3.21 -1.18
CA ASN A 71 -21.23 2.55 -2.45
C ASN A 71 -21.70 3.39 -3.65
N ASP A 72 -22.90 3.97 -3.56
CA ASP A 72 -23.41 4.87 -4.61
C ASP A 72 -22.51 6.11 -4.76
N MET A 73 -22.08 6.71 -3.67
CA MET A 73 -21.15 7.85 -3.66
C MET A 73 -19.82 7.49 -4.35
N VAL A 74 -19.23 6.35 -4.05
CA VAL A 74 -17.97 5.91 -4.65
C VAL A 74 -18.14 5.57 -6.15
N ILE A 75 -19.25 4.96 -6.54
CA ILE A 75 -19.58 4.67 -7.94
C ILE A 75 -19.74 5.99 -8.72
N GLU A 76 -20.40 6.99 -8.15
CA GLU A 76 -20.56 8.29 -8.80
C GLU A 76 -19.21 9.02 -8.90
N ALA A 77 -18.40 9.05 -7.84
CA ALA A 77 -17.05 9.59 -7.86
C ALA A 77 -16.17 8.95 -8.95
N SER A 78 -16.34 7.65 -9.19
CA SER A 78 -15.65 6.96 -10.29
C SER A 78 -16.08 7.51 -11.66
N ARG A 79 -17.36 7.76 -11.88
CA ARG A 79 -17.86 8.35 -13.14
C ARG A 79 -17.33 9.76 -13.39
N GLU A 80 -17.20 10.55 -12.31
CA GLU A 80 -16.67 11.93 -12.35
C GLU A 80 -15.15 11.97 -12.55
N SER A 81 -14.45 10.84 -12.38
CA SER A 81 -12.99 10.78 -12.37
C SER A 81 -12.33 10.61 -13.73
N ASP A 82 -13.07 10.63 -14.83
CA ASP A 82 -12.58 10.38 -16.20
C ASP A 82 -11.79 9.06 -16.33
N GLY A 83 -12.25 8.01 -15.64
CA GLY A 83 -11.63 6.68 -15.64
C GLY A 83 -10.39 6.53 -14.75
N ARG A 84 -10.06 7.54 -13.95
CA ARG A 84 -8.96 7.44 -12.97
C ARG A 84 -9.30 6.51 -11.81
N LEU A 85 -10.56 6.43 -11.41
CA LEU A 85 -11.02 5.58 -10.31
C LEU A 85 -11.84 4.39 -10.80
N VAL A 86 -11.69 3.25 -10.12
CA VAL A 86 -12.47 2.03 -10.34
C VAL A 86 -13.13 1.64 -9.02
N PRO A 87 -14.48 1.62 -8.92
CA PRO A 87 -15.14 1.42 -7.65
C PRO A 87 -15.27 -0.06 -7.28
N LEU A 88 -15.04 -0.40 -6.01
CA LEU A 88 -15.47 -1.65 -5.38
C LEU A 88 -16.59 -1.37 -4.39
N ALA A 89 -17.55 -2.29 -4.31
CA ALA A 89 -18.63 -2.22 -3.31
C ALA A 89 -18.13 -2.78 -1.97
N ARG A 90 -18.20 -2.01 -0.90
CA ARG A 90 -17.97 -2.52 0.45
C ARG A 90 -19.25 -3.14 1.00
N LEU A 91 -19.13 -4.33 1.60
CA LEU A 91 -20.26 -5.11 2.07
C LEU A 91 -20.18 -5.35 3.58
N ASP A 92 -21.33 -5.27 4.25
CA ASP A 92 -21.53 -5.77 5.59
C ASP A 92 -22.28 -7.12 5.52
N PRO A 93 -21.66 -8.22 6.02
CA PRO A 93 -22.31 -9.53 6.01
C PRO A 93 -23.62 -9.63 6.80
N SER A 94 -23.90 -8.67 7.70
CA SER A 94 -25.13 -8.60 8.47
C SER A 94 -26.31 -7.93 7.73
N ALA A 95 -26.05 -7.31 6.56
CA ALA A 95 -26.97 -6.43 5.84
C ALA A 95 -27.21 -6.89 4.38
N GLU A 96 -27.77 -8.10 4.17
CA GLU A 96 -28.11 -8.64 2.84
C GLU A 96 -26.97 -8.50 1.80
N PRO A 97 -25.75 -9.03 2.08
CA PRO A 97 -24.54 -8.73 1.29
C PRO A 97 -24.63 -9.16 -0.17
N LEU A 98 -25.38 -10.22 -0.51
CA LEU A 98 -25.55 -10.64 -1.90
C LEU A 98 -26.40 -9.64 -2.68
N ALA A 99 -27.50 -9.16 -2.10
CA ALA A 99 -28.39 -8.18 -2.75
C ALA A 99 -27.62 -6.87 -3.01
N GLU A 100 -26.86 -6.39 -2.02
CA GLU A 100 -26.05 -5.19 -2.15
C GLU A 100 -24.90 -5.37 -3.17
N ALA A 101 -24.23 -6.53 -3.18
CA ALA A 101 -23.22 -6.85 -4.20
C ALA A 101 -23.81 -6.78 -5.61
N GLN A 102 -24.95 -7.44 -5.84
CA GLN A 102 -25.63 -7.45 -7.15
C GLN A 102 -26.09 -6.05 -7.57
N ARG A 103 -26.65 -5.27 -6.64
CA ARG A 103 -27.07 -3.88 -6.87
C ARG A 103 -25.89 -2.99 -7.28
N SER A 104 -24.82 -3.02 -6.50
CA SER A 104 -23.63 -2.20 -6.75
C SER A 104 -22.90 -2.59 -8.04
N LEU A 105 -22.79 -3.89 -8.35
CA LEU A 105 -22.23 -4.37 -9.61
C LEU A 105 -23.07 -3.93 -10.81
N ALA A 106 -24.40 -3.96 -10.71
CA ALA A 106 -25.30 -3.44 -11.74
C ALA A 106 -25.17 -1.91 -11.90
N ALA A 107 -24.83 -1.19 -10.84
CA ALA A 107 -24.59 0.25 -10.85
C ALA A 107 -23.20 0.65 -11.38
N GLY A 108 -22.26 -0.30 -11.52
CA GLY A 108 -20.94 -0.06 -12.10
C GLY A 108 -19.75 -0.37 -11.19
N ALA A 109 -19.96 -0.95 -10.01
CA ALA A 109 -18.83 -1.48 -9.22
C ALA A 109 -18.14 -2.61 -9.97
N ALA A 110 -16.80 -2.68 -9.89
CA ALA A 110 -15.97 -3.66 -10.58
C ALA A 110 -15.57 -4.85 -9.70
N GLY A 111 -15.95 -4.85 -8.42
CA GLY A 111 -15.61 -5.90 -7.47
C GLY A 111 -16.11 -5.58 -6.06
N ILE A 112 -15.54 -6.26 -5.08
CA ILE A 112 -16.03 -6.27 -3.70
C ILE A 112 -14.91 -5.94 -2.73
N LYS A 113 -15.23 -5.16 -1.68
CA LYS A 113 -14.40 -4.93 -0.50
C LYS A 113 -15.04 -5.56 0.72
N LEU A 114 -14.25 -6.28 1.50
CA LEU A 114 -14.62 -6.84 2.79
C LEU A 114 -13.66 -6.38 3.88
N HIS A 115 -14.18 -6.09 5.08
CA HIS A 115 -13.35 -5.64 6.19
C HIS A 115 -13.67 -6.42 7.49
N PRO A 116 -13.15 -7.66 7.63
CA PRO A 116 -13.48 -8.57 8.74
C PRO A 116 -13.33 -7.96 10.14
N ARG A 117 -12.39 -7.03 10.32
CA ARG A 117 -12.16 -6.38 11.60
C ARG A 117 -13.20 -5.30 11.91
N ALA A 118 -13.58 -4.49 10.92
CA ALA A 118 -14.52 -3.38 11.13
C ALA A 118 -15.96 -3.89 11.35
N GLU A 119 -16.39 -4.86 10.55
CA GLU A 119 -17.73 -5.46 10.61
C GLU A 119 -17.76 -6.77 11.46
N ALA A 120 -16.67 -7.11 12.17
CA ALA A 120 -16.55 -8.21 13.15
C ALA A 120 -17.02 -9.59 12.64
N PHE A 121 -16.53 -10.04 11.46
CA PHE A 121 -16.87 -11.33 10.88
C PHE A 121 -15.64 -12.13 10.45
N GLY A 122 -15.82 -13.45 10.16
CA GLY A 122 -14.84 -14.30 9.50
C GLY A 122 -15.19 -14.52 8.03
N LEU A 123 -14.20 -14.90 7.21
CA LEU A 123 -14.44 -15.21 5.79
C LEU A 123 -15.29 -16.48 5.58
N ASP A 124 -15.48 -17.30 6.62
CA ASP A 124 -16.36 -18.48 6.65
C ASP A 124 -17.81 -18.14 7.04
N THR A 125 -18.14 -16.87 7.23
CA THR A 125 -19.50 -16.40 7.55
C THR A 125 -20.48 -16.86 6.45
N PRO A 126 -21.58 -17.60 6.80
CA PRO A 126 -22.48 -18.18 5.81
C PRO A 126 -23.10 -17.18 4.84
N ALA A 127 -23.39 -15.96 5.29
CA ALA A 127 -23.96 -14.90 4.45
C ALA A 127 -23.06 -14.49 3.27
N LEU A 128 -21.75 -14.77 3.33
CA LEU A 128 -20.80 -14.48 2.25
C LEU A 128 -20.67 -15.62 1.23
N ALA A 129 -21.23 -16.79 1.47
CA ALA A 129 -21.05 -17.95 0.59
C ALA A 129 -21.53 -17.69 -0.84
N GLU A 130 -22.69 -17.06 -1.00
CA GLU A 130 -23.23 -16.71 -2.33
C GLU A 130 -22.52 -15.50 -2.95
N VAL A 131 -21.95 -14.61 -2.14
CA VAL A 131 -21.10 -13.50 -2.60
C VAL A 131 -19.80 -14.04 -3.21
N PHE A 132 -19.15 -15.00 -2.56
CA PHE A 132 -17.96 -15.65 -3.12
C PHE A 132 -18.27 -16.49 -4.37
N ALA A 133 -19.42 -17.17 -4.42
CA ALA A 133 -19.87 -17.88 -5.61
C ALA A 133 -20.13 -16.93 -6.78
N LEU A 134 -20.75 -15.77 -6.54
CA LEU A 134 -20.92 -14.71 -7.53
C LEU A 134 -19.59 -14.16 -8.04
N ALA A 135 -18.65 -13.94 -7.11
CA ALA A 135 -17.32 -13.44 -7.47
C ALA A 135 -16.51 -14.47 -8.26
N ASP A 136 -16.62 -15.76 -7.94
CA ASP A 136 -16.04 -16.87 -8.71
C ASP A 136 -16.58 -16.93 -10.13
N GLU A 137 -17.92 -16.96 -10.29
CA GLU A 137 -18.60 -17.02 -11.59
C GLU A 137 -18.20 -15.87 -12.51
N ARG A 138 -18.12 -14.65 -11.95
CA ARG A 138 -17.82 -13.43 -12.70
C ARG A 138 -16.34 -13.05 -12.71
N ARG A 139 -15.48 -13.84 -12.07
CA ARG A 139 -14.03 -13.60 -11.94
C ARG A 139 -13.70 -12.23 -11.33
N LEU A 140 -14.50 -11.81 -10.33
CA LEU A 140 -14.38 -10.51 -9.72
C LEU A 140 -13.22 -10.45 -8.70
N PRO A 141 -12.57 -9.29 -8.54
CA PRO A 141 -11.71 -9.05 -7.40
C PRO A 141 -12.54 -8.93 -6.11
N VAL A 142 -12.06 -9.60 -5.06
CA VAL A 142 -12.54 -9.42 -3.68
C VAL A 142 -11.35 -9.01 -2.84
N LEU A 143 -11.28 -7.74 -2.47
CA LEU A 143 -10.23 -7.19 -1.62
C LEU A 143 -10.65 -7.28 -0.15
N VAL A 144 -9.85 -8.00 0.64
CA VAL A 144 -10.11 -8.28 2.04
C VAL A 144 -9.07 -7.60 2.92
N HIS A 145 -9.52 -6.81 3.90
CA HIS A 145 -8.62 -6.30 4.94
C HIS A 145 -7.97 -7.48 5.70
N ALA A 146 -6.66 -7.60 5.60
CA ALA A 146 -5.86 -8.67 6.20
C ALA A 146 -4.80 -8.13 7.17
N GLY A 147 -5.12 -7.01 7.81
CA GLY A 147 -4.32 -6.40 8.86
C GLY A 147 -4.34 -7.21 10.16
N ARG A 148 -3.81 -6.61 11.22
CA ARG A 148 -3.62 -7.30 12.51
C ARG A 148 -4.94 -7.73 13.17
N GLY A 149 -4.89 -8.87 13.86
CA GLY A 149 -5.94 -9.27 14.82
C GLY A 149 -7.16 -9.95 14.22
N ILE A 150 -7.02 -10.62 13.06
CA ILE A 150 -8.12 -11.36 12.42
C ILE A 150 -7.84 -12.86 12.52
N PRO A 151 -8.53 -13.59 13.41
CA PRO A 151 -8.28 -15.03 13.60
C PRO A 151 -8.59 -15.86 12.35
N ALA A 152 -7.72 -16.81 12.03
CA ALA A 152 -7.86 -17.81 10.97
C ALA A 152 -8.08 -17.26 9.55
N LEU A 153 -7.80 -15.97 9.30
CA LEU A 153 -8.05 -15.33 8.02
C LEU A 153 -7.38 -16.08 6.86
N GLY A 154 -6.08 -16.35 6.97
CA GLY A 154 -5.33 -17.02 5.91
C GLY A 154 -5.82 -18.44 5.63
N ARG A 155 -6.27 -19.19 6.64
CA ARG A 155 -6.83 -20.54 6.43
C ARG A 155 -8.13 -20.49 5.63
N HIS A 156 -9.00 -19.55 5.96
CA HIS A 156 -10.26 -19.36 5.22
C HIS A 156 -9.99 -18.82 3.81
N ALA A 157 -9.02 -17.92 3.63
CA ALA A 157 -8.61 -17.42 2.33
C ALA A 157 -8.10 -18.54 1.41
N VAL A 158 -7.23 -19.42 1.91
CA VAL A 158 -6.74 -20.59 1.17
C VAL A 158 -7.91 -21.50 0.77
N ALA A 159 -8.78 -21.86 1.72
CA ALA A 159 -9.93 -22.71 1.45
C ALA A 159 -10.93 -22.11 0.45
N LEU A 160 -11.09 -20.78 0.46
CA LEU A 160 -11.90 -20.07 -0.53
C LEU A 160 -11.28 -20.14 -1.92
N CYS A 161 -9.98 -19.88 -2.05
CA CYS A 161 -9.28 -19.95 -3.32
C CYS A 161 -9.26 -21.35 -3.94
N GLU A 162 -9.13 -22.40 -3.10
CA GLU A 162 -9.24 -23.80 -3.53
C GLU A 162 -10.65 -24.15 -4.06
N ARG A 163 -11.69 -23.62 -3.41
CA ARG A 163 -13.10 -23.88 -3.76
C ARG A 163 -13.58 -23.06 -4.95
N HIS A 164 -13.04 -21.85 -5.12
CA HIS A 164 -13.47 -20.84 -6.08
C HIS A 164 -12.31 -20.40 -6.99
N PRO A 165 -11.93 -21.19 -8.00
CA PRO A 165 -10.76 -20.89 -8.85
C PRO A 165 -10.93 -19.64 -9.72
N GLY A 166 -12.14 -19.21 -9.99
CA GLY A 166 -12.45 -17.97 -10.68
C GLY A 166 -12.33 -16.71 -9.82
N LEU A 167 -12.49 -16.84 -8.50
CA LEU A 167 -12.32 -15.76 -7.53
C LEU A 167 -10.93 -15.13 -7.61
N ARG A 168 -10.83 -13.80 -7.53
CA ARG A 168 -9.57 -13.05 -7.44
C ARG A 168 -9.48 -12.46 -6.03
N LEU A 169 -9.01 -13.27 -5.08
CA LEU A 169 -8.95 -12.87 -3.67
C LEU A 169 -7.66 -12.10 -3.40
N ILE A 170 -7.79 -10.84 -2.98
CA ILE A 170 -6.66 -9.95 -2.65
C ILE A 170 -6.62 -9.74 -1.15
N LEU A 171 -5.57 -10.20 -0.48
CA LEU A 171 -5.34 -9.94 0.94
C LEU A 171 -4.57 -8.63 1.10
N ALA A 172 -5.20 -7.65 1.73
CA ALA A 172 -4.60 -6.36 1.99
C ALA A 172 -3.44 -6.42 3.00
N HIS A 173 -2.63 -5.36 3.04
CA HIS A 173 -1.56 -5.17 4.03
C HIS A 173 -0.54 -6.31 4.04
N ALA A 174 -0.09 -6.73 2.85
CA ALA A 174 0.83 -7.85 2.66
C ALA A 174 0.33 -9.19 3.25
N GLY A 175 -0.95 -9.30 3.61
CA GLY A 175 -1.48 -10.47 4.30
C GLY A 175 -0.79 -10.75 5.65
N ILE A 176 -0.36 -9.70 6.37
CA ILE A 176 0.54 -9.80 7.54
C ILE A 176 0.02 -10.67 8.66
N CYS A 177 -1.30 -10.91 8.77
CA CYS A 177 -1.85 -11.84 9.73
C CYS A 177 -1.24 -13.24 9.61
N ASP A 178 -0.95 -13.64 8.39
CA ASP A 178 -0.58 -15.01 8.03
C ASP A 178 0.67 -15.09 7.15
N LEU A 179 1.34 -13.97 6.87
CA LEU A 179 2.48 -13.88 5.95
C LEU A 179 3.58 -14.91 6.25
N ALA A 180 3.81 -15.24 7.52
CA ALA A 180 4.82 -16.19 7.96
C ALA A 180 4.67 -17.60 7.33
N TRP A 181 3.49 -17.98 6.87
CA TRP A 181 3.22 -19.30 6.32
C TRP A 181 2.45 -19.30 4.99
N ILE A 182 1.58 -18.29 4.75
CA ILE A 182 0.62 -18.28 3.62
C ILE A 182 1.32 -18.21 2.25
N TRP A 183 2.53 -17.63 2.19
CA TRP A 183 3.34 -17.60 0.97
C TRP A 183 3.61 -19.00 0.39
N LYS A 184 3.65 -20.04 1.24
CA LYS A 184 3.81 -21.42 0.78
C LYS A 184 2.57 -21.94 0.05
N ALA A 185 1.39 -21.58 0.53
CA ALA A 185 0.13 -21.91 -0.11
C ALA A 185 -0.08 -21.12 -1.40
N ALA A 186 0.33 -19.84 -1.41
CA ALA A 186 0.18 -18.95 -2.55
C ALA A 186 0.77 -19.52 -3.86
N ALA A 187 1.91 -20.21 -3.79
CA ALA A 187 2.56 -20.81 -4.96
C ALA A 187 1.67 -21.81 -5.73
N GLY A 188 0.69 -22.43 -5.06
CA GLY A 188 -0.27 -23.36 -5.67
C GLY A 188 -1.64 -22.75 -5.97
N LEU A 189 -1.86 -21.49 -5.64
CA LEU A 189 -3.16 -20.80 -5.71
C LEU A 189 -3.00 -19.46 -6.43
N PRO A 190 -2.94 -19.45 -7.78
CA PRO A 190 -2.68 -18.21 -8.53
C PRO A 190 -3.75 -17.13 -8.33
N ASN A 191 -4.94 -17.49 -7.89
CA ASN A 191 -6.05 -16.60 -7.56
C ASN A 191 -6.02 -16.01 -6.14
N LEU A 192 -5.00 -16.36 -5.34
CA LEU A 192 -4.69 -15.72 -4.05
C LEU A 192 -3.62 -14.64 -4.28
N LEU A 193 -4.00 -13.38 -4.12
CA LEU A 193 -3.14 -12.22 -4.33
C LEU A 193 -2.94 -11.45 -3.02
N PHE A 194 -1.94 -10.58 -3.01
CA PHE A 194 -1.57 -9.75 -1.85
C PHE A 194 -1.36 -8.32 -2.30
N ASP A 195 -1.91 -7.35 -1.56
CA ASP A 195 -1.58 -5.96 -1.81
C ASP A 195 -0.41 -5.48 -0.94
N THR A 196 0.22 -4.38 -1.37
CA THR A 196 1.41 -3.82 -0.72
C THR A 196 1.12 -2.70 0.27
N SER A 197 -0.12 -2.49 0.68
CA SER A 197 -0.55 -1.40 1.54
C SER A 197 -0.08 -1.55 2.99
N TRP A 198 1.21 -1.68 3.19
CA TRP A 198 1.85 -1.87 4.49
C TRP A 198 3.07 -0.95 4.64
N TRP A 199 3.51 -0.73 5.87
CA TRP A 199 4.58 0.22 6.18
C TRP A 199 5.93 -0.44 6.56
N SER A 200 5.92 -1.69 7.02
CA SER A 200 7.13 -2.38 7.47
C SER A 200 7.98 -2.80 6.27
N ALA A 201 9.16 -2.23 6.13
CA ALA A 201 10.09 -2.59 5.06
C ALA A 201 10.49 -4.07 5.10
N SER A 202 10.58 -4.67 6.30
CA SER A 202 10.92 -6.10 6.44
C SER A 202 9.79 -7.01 5.98
N ASP A 203 8.53 -6.70 6.31
CA ASP A 203 7.38 -7.50 5.88
C ASP A 203 7.16 -7.38 4.36
N LEU A 204 7.28 -6.16 3.82
CA LEU A 204 7.19 -5.92 2.39
C LEU A 204 8.31 -6.60 1.62
N PHE A 205 9.55 -6.58 2.14
CA PHE A 205 10.64 -7.34 1.51
C PHE A 205 10.37 -8.84 1.52
N ALA A 206 9.82 -9.38 2.62
CA ALA A 206 9.39 -10.79 2.68
C ALA A 206 8.31 -11.08 1.64
N LEU A 207 7.32 -10.19 1.47
CA LEU A 207 6.30 -10.31 0.43
C LEU A 207 6.94 -10.39 -0.96
N TRP A 208 7.78 -9.40 -1.33
CA TRP A 208 8.42 -9.31 -2.64
C TRP A 208 9.36 -10.49 -2.95
N SER A 209 10.00 -11.05 -1.92
CA SER A 209 10.96 -12.16 -2.08
C SER A 209 10.30 -13.53 -2.10
N MET A 210 9.19 -13.73 -1.39
CA MET A 210 8.64 -15.05 -1.10
C MET A 210 7.35 -15.36 -1.85
N VAL A 211 6.62 -14.36 -2.31
CA VAL A 211 5.38 -14.51 -3.07
C VAL A 211 5.68 -14.37 -4.56
N PRO A 212 5.08 -15.20 -5.46
CA PRO A 212 5.22 -15.02 -6.90
C PRO A 212 4.84 -13.60 -7.34
N PRO A 213 5.65 -12.92 -8.17
CA PRO A 213 5.38 -11.53 -8.57
C PRO A 213 4.01 -11.29 -9.19
N GLY A 214 3.47 -12.29 -9.91
CA GLY A 214 2.12 -12.23 -10.48
C GLY A 214 0.99 -12.26 -9.45
N GLN A 215 1.29 -12.51 -8.18
CA GLN A 215 0.33 -12.52 -7.08
C GLN A 215 0.46 -11.31 -6.15
N VAL A 216 1.34 -10.36 -6.47
CA VAL A 216 1.50 -9.11 -5.72
C VAL A 216 0.90 -7.96 -6.54
N VAL A 217 0.10 -7.11 -5.91
CA VAL A 217 -0.51 -5.92 -6.52
C VAL A 217 -0.20 -4.68 -5.68
N PHE A 218 0.16 -3.59 -6.35
CA PHE A 218 0.54 -2.35 -5.69
C PHE A 218 -0.64 -1.68 -4.99
N ALA A 219 -0.41 -1.19 -3.77
CA ALA A 219 -1.40 -0.47 -2.98
C ALA A 219 -0.78 0.52 -2.00
N SER A 220 -1.49 1.61 -1.71
CA SER A 220 -1.07 2.65 -0.76
C SER A 220 -1.88 2.71 0.54
N ASP A 221 -3.14 2.26 0.53
CA ASP A 221 -4.10 2.47 1.60
C ASP A 221 -4.45 3.97 1.80
N ALA A 222 -4.51 4.75 0.71
CA ALA A 222 -4.85 6.18 0.82
C ALA A 222 -6.28 6.37 1.37
N PRO A 223 -6.49 7.29 2.32
CA PRO A 223 -5.60 8.35 2.83
C PRO A 223 -4.75 7.96 4.05
N TYR A 224 -4.80 6.72 4.55
CA TYR A 224 -3.94 6.27 5.67
C TYR A 224 -2.45 6.24 5.26
N GLY A 225 -2.17 5.84 4.03
CA GLY A 225 -0.91 6.06 3.31
C GLY A 225 -1.06 7.09 2.19
N THR A 226 -0.02 7.23 1.35
CA THR A 226 -0.10 8.01 0.10
C THR A 226 0.50 7.23 -1.05
N PRO A 227 -0.07 7.33 -2.29
CA PRO A 227 0.44 6.62 -3.46
C PRO A 227 1.91 6.88 -3.73
N GLY A 228 2.36 8.13 -3.63
CA GLY A 228 3.76 8.50 -3.89
C GLY A 228 4.74 7.85 -2.90
N PHE A 229 4.42 7.90 -1.61
CA PHE A 229 5.22 7.27 -0.57
C PHE A 229 5.26 5.74 -0.73
N ALA A 230 4.09 5.12 -0.86
CA ALA A 230 3.97 3.68 -1.03
C ALA A 230 4.68 3.19 -2.30
N ALA A 231 4.54 3.89 -3.44
CA ALA A 231 5.22 3.56 -4.68
C ALA A 231 6.74 3.63 -4.53
N SER A 232 7.27 4.70 -3.93
CA SER A 232 8.71 4.83 -3.69
C SER A 232 9.25 3.69 -2.84
N LEU A 233 8.61 3.38 -1.71
CA LEU A 233 9.02 2.30 -0.82
C LEU A 233 8.97 0.94 -1.52
N ASN A 234 7.85 0.63 -2.19
CA ASN A 234 7.66 -0.67 -2.83
C ASN A 234 8.54 -0.86 -4.06
N LEU A 235 8.78 0.18 -4.89
CA LEU A 235 9.74 0.12 -5.99
C LEU A 235 11.15 -0.21 -5.48
N ARG A 236 11.60 0.47 -4.43
CA ARG A 236 12.89 0.19 -3.81
C ARG A 236 13.02 -1.25 -3.34
N LEU A 237 12.00 -1.74 -2.62
CA LEU A 237 12.00 -3.10 -2.09
C LEU A 237 11.90 -4.17 -3.18
N ALA A 238 11.10 -3.94 -4.22
CA ALA A 238 10.99 -4.85 -5.38
C ALA A 238 12.32 -4.94 -6.15
N LEU A 239 12.98 -3.79 -6.39
CA LEU A 239 14.30 -3.75 -7.02
C LEU A 239 15.36 -4.46 -6.15
N GLN A 240 15.37 -4.21 -4.85
CA GLN A 240 16.28 -4.87 -3.91
C GLN A 240 16.02 -6.39 -3.82
N ALA A 241 14.77 -6.82 -3.95
CA ALA A 241 14.39 -8.23 -4.01
C ALA A 241 14.74 -8.89 -5.35
N GLY A 242 15.32 -8.15 -6.29
CA GLY A 242 15.80 -8.68 -7.57
C GLY A 242 14.70 -8.92 -8.61
N LEU A 243 13.53 -8.26 -8.49
CA LEU A 243 12.50 -8.34 -9.51
C LEU A 243 12.94 -7.68 -10.81
N THR A 244 12.60 -8.30 -11.93
CA THR A 244 12.83 -7.70 -13.24
C THR A 244 11.86 -6.54 -13.50
N PRO A 245 12.18 -5.60 -14.42
CA PRO A 245 11.26 -4.53 -14.80
C PRO A 245 9.88 -5.04 -15.25
N GLU A 246 9.81 -6.20 -15.93
CA GLU A 246 8.56 -6.83 -16.36
C GLU A 246 7.72 -7.27 -15.16
N GLN A 247 8.35 -7.89 -14.17
CA GLN A 247 7.68 -8.34 -12.94
C GLN A 247 7.17 -7.15 -12.12
N ILE A 248 7.95 -6.06 -12.05
CA ILE A 248 7.53 -4.82 -11.38
C ILE A 248 6.35 -4.18 -12.12
N ARG A 249 6.39 -4.05 -13.47
CA ARG A 249 5.24 -3.55 -14.24
C ARG A 249 3.99 -4.40 -14.04
N LEU A 250 4.14 -5.72 -13.97
CA LEU A 250 3.02 -6.62 -13.70
C LEU A 250 2.40 -6.33 -12.34
N ALA A 251 3.20 -6.26 -11.28
CA ALA A 251 2.72 -6.05 -9.93
C ALA A 251 2.18 -4.63 -9.69
N PHE A 252 2.76 -3.60 -10.31
CA PHE A 252 2.35 -2.21 -10.09
C PHE A 252 1.09 -1.79 -10.85
N GLY A 253 0.67 -2.55 -11.87
CA GLY A 253 -0.55 -2.21 -12.60
C GLY A 253 -1.03 -3.33 -13.50
N GLY A 254 -0.14 -4.01 -14.21
CA GLY A 254 -0.51 -4.96 -15.26
C GLY A 254 -1.43 -6.09 -14.78
N GLN A 255 -1.21 -6.63 -13.58
CA GLN A 255 -2.05 -7.69 -13.06
C GLN A 255 -3.46 -7.19 -12.70
N MET A 256 -3.55 -6.00 -12.08
CA MET A 256 -4.86 -5.44 -11.74
C MET A 256 -5.66 -5.06 -12.98
N GLU A 257 -5.02 -4.52 -14.02
CA GLU A 257 -5.70 -4.25 -15.31
C GLU A 257 -6.29 -5.55 -15.91
N ARG A 258 -5.55 -6.66 -15.87
CA ARG A 258 -6.05 -7.96 -16.33
C ARG A 258 -7.25 -8.43 -15.49
N ILE A 259 -7.18 -8.27 -14.18
CA ILE A 259 -8.28 -8.62 -13.26
C ILE A 259 -9.53 -7.81 -13.61
N LEU A 260 -9.40 -6.49 -13.78
CA LEU A 260 -10.51 -5.59 -14.13
C LEU A 260 -11.09 -5.87 -15.53
N ALA A 261 -10.27 -6.33 -16.46
CA ALA A 261 -10.69 -6.75 -17.78
C ALA A 261 -11.32 -8.17 -17.82
N GLY A 262 -11.35 -8.90 -16.68
CA GLY A 262 -11.83 -10.28 -16.61
C GLY A 262 -10.93 -11.30 -17.30
N GLU A 263 -9.67 -10.92 -17.59
CA GLU A 263 -8.67 -11.77 -18.23
C GLU A 263 -8.09 -12.84 -17.30
N ASP A 264 -7.34 -13.79 -17.86
CA ASP A 264 -6.53 -14.71 -17.07
C ASP A 264 -5.40 -13.99 -16.37
N LEU A 265 -5.09 -14.40 -15.14
CA LEU A 265 -3.95 -13.87 -14.40
C LEU A 265 -2.65 -14.19 -15.15
N ALA A 266 -1.75 -13.21 -15.20
CA ALA A 266 -0.43 -13.46 -15.75
C ALA A 266 0.44 -14.20 -14.72
N ASP A 267 1.18 -15.19 -15.19
CA ASP A 267 2.21 -15.83 -14.39
C ASP A 267 3.47 -14.93 -14.39
N GLY A 268 3.75 -14.29 -13.26
CA GLY A 268 4.95 -13.47 -13.07
C GLY A 268 6.24 -14.26 -12.85
N GLY A 269 6.19 -15.60 -12.97
CA GLY A 269 7.29 -16.48 -12.63
C GLY A 269 7.39 -16.80 -11.13
N PRO A 270 8.39 -17.60 -10.73
CA PRO A 270 8.58 -17.97 -9.34
C PRO A 270 9.04 -16.77 -8.49
N PRO A 271 8.83 -16.84 -7.15
CA PRO A 271 9.41 -15.85 -6.25
C PRO A 271 10.94 -15.84 -6.34
N THR A 272 11.54 -14.67 -6.18
CA THR A 272 13.01 -14.51 -6.28
C THR A 272 13.74 -15.28 -5.19
N ARG A 273 13.12 -15.40 -4.00
CA ARG A 273 13.69 -15.97 -2.78
C ARG A 273 15.00 -15.32 -2.37
N GLU A 274 15.17 -14.06 -2.79
CA GLU A 274 16.32 -13.27 -2.41
C GLU A 274 16.37 -13.10 -0.89
N SER A 275 17.56 -13.16 -0.33
CA SER A 275 17.79 -12.87 1.08
C SER A 275 18.43 -11.50 1.22
N LEU A 276 17.98 -10.70 2.18
CA LEU A 276 18.70 -9.48 2.54
C LEU A 276 20.07 -9.85 3.10
N GLU A 277 21.12 -9.41 2.43
CA GLU A 277 22.41 -9.32 3.07
C GLU A 277 22.36 -8.19 4.11
N LEU A 278 22.49 -8.57 5.39
CA LEU A 278 22.44 -7.61 6.48
C LEU A 278 23.83 -6.99 6.67
N ASP A 279 23.99 -5.75 6.21
CA ASP A 279 25.11 -4.93 6.62
C ASP A 279 24.96 -4.58 8.11
N PRO A 280 25.93 -4.92 8.99
CA PRO A 280 25.77 -4.73 10.44
C PRO A 280 25.61 -3.26 10.86
N LEU A 281 26.18 -2.30 10.12
CA LEU A 281 26.03 -0.88 10.42
C LEU A 281 24.66 -0.37 10.00
N LEU A 282 24.18 -0.73 8.82
CA LEU A 282 22.84 -0.38 8.36
C LEU A 282 21.76 -1.10 9.18
N ASP A 283 22.01 -2.31 9.66
CA ASP A 283 21.08 -3.02 10.53
C ASP A 283 20.89 -2.33 11.89
N ARG A 284 21.95 -1.73 12.44
CA ARG A 284 21.82 -0.86 13.63
C ARG A 284 20.92 0.34 13.36
N VAL A 285 21.11 1.03 12.23
CA VAL A 285 20.27 2.17 11.83
C VAL A 285 18.81 1.72 11.68
N HIS A 286 18.57 0.61 10.98
CA HIS A 286 17.24 0.04 10.83
C HIS A 286 16.60 -0.29 12.17
N THR A 287 17.32 -0.95 13.08
CA THR A 287 16.78 -1.35 14.40
C THR A 287 16.32 -0.14 15.21
N PHE A 288 17.11 0.92 15.27
CA PHE A 288 16.72 2.14 15.99
C PHE A 288 15.59 2.89 15.27
N THR A 289 15.56 2.86 13.94
CA THR A 289 14.49 3.48 13.16
C THR A 289 13.15 2.77 13.42
N VAL A 290 13.13 1.44 13.44
CA VAL A 290 11.93 0.66 13.79
C VAL A 290 11.50 0.91 15.24
N ALA A 291 12.45 1.07 16.17
CA ALA A 291 12.14 1.45 17.56
C ALA A 291 11.46 2.83 17.62
N ALA A 292 11.98 3.83 16.89
CA ALA A 292 11.37 5.16 16.80
C ALA A 292 9.94 5.11 16.22
N ILE A 293 9.73 4.35 15.15
CA ILE A 293 8.41 4.11 14.56
C ILE A 293 7.47 3.49 15.60
N GLY A 294 7.91 2.46 16.32
CA GLY A 294 7.13 1.78 17.36
C GLY A 294 6.72 2.73 18.49
N GLN A 295 7.63 3.61 18.93
CA GLN A 295 7.34 4.63 19.96
C GLN A 295 6.29 5.62 19.45
N LEU A 296 6.42 6.16 18.24
CA LEU A 296 5.43 7.05 17.64
C LEU A 296 4.05 6.41 17.54
N LEU A 297 3.97 5.15 17.07
CA LEU A 297 2.71 4.41 16.98
C LEU A 297 2.10 4.13 18.37
N ALA A 298 2.92 4.05 19.41
CA ALA A 298 2.50 3.97 20.82
C ALA A 298 2.20 5.34 21.44
N ARG A 299 2.24 6.44 20.67
CA ARG A 299 2.07 7.83 21.12
C ARG A 299 3.09 8.25 22.18
N GLN A 300 4.33 7.81 22.00
CA GLN A 300 5.49 8.17 22.81
C GLN A 300 6.48 8.99 21.98
N GLU A 301 7.16 9.93 22.62
CA GLU A 301 8.22 10.69 21.96
C GLU A 301 9.45 9.80 21.73
N PRO A 302 10.00 9.75 20.49
CA PRO A 302 11.08 8.83 20.12
C PRO A 302 12.48 9.44 20.28
N ASP A 303 12.69 10.41 21.18
CA ASP A 303 13.93 11.23 21.26
C ASP A 303 15.20 10.41 21.42
N GLU A 304 15.17 9.38 22.29
CA GLU A 304 16.31 8.51 22.48
C GLU A 304 16.60 7.68 21.23
N ALA A 305 15.58 7.10 20.61
CA ALA A 305 15.73 6.33 19.40
C ALA A 305 16.23 7.18 18.24
N LEU A 306 15.74 8.42 18.07
CA LEU A 306 16.25 9.38 17.07
C LEU A 306 17.72 9.73 17.31
N THR A 307 18.12 9.93 18.55
CA THR A 307 19.52 10.15 18.92
C THR A 307 20.39 8.94 18.52
N LEU A 308 19.92 7.72 18.81
CA LEU A 308 20.64 6.50 18.46
C LEU A 308 20.74 6.29 16.94
N ILE A 309 19.73 6.68 16.15
CA ILE A 309 19.80 6.66 14.69
C ILE A 309 20.93 7.61 14.22
N LYS A 310 20.97 8.86 14.72
CA LYS A 310 21.99 9.84 14.36
C LYS A 310 23.40 9.31 14.67
N LEU A 311 23.62 8.78 15.87
CA LEU A 311 24.89 8.15 16.28
C LEU A 311 25.23 6.91 15.43
N ALA A 312 24.25 6.12 15.02
CA ALA A 312 24.49 4.96 14.15
C ALA A 312 24.86 5.36 12.72
N CYS A 313 24.50 6.56 12.29
CA CYS A 313 24.84 7.13 10.98
C CYS A 313 26.19 7.88 10.98
N GLU A 314 26.90 8.02 12.11
CA GLU A 314 28.22 8.62 12.18
C GLU A 314 29.32 7.68 11.61
N VAL A 315 29.16 7.31 10.34
CA VAL A 315 30.16 6.53 9.60
C VAL A 315 31.14 7.48 8.89
N GLY A 316 32.35 7.03 8.64
CA GLY A 316 33.32 7.82 7.86
C GLY A 316 32.79 8.11 6.44
N SER A 317 33.18 9.24 5.87
CA SER A 317 32.74 9.65 4.51
C SER A 317 33.23 8.70 3.40
N ASP A 318 34.21 7.87 3.67
CA ASP A 318 34.75 6.81 2.82
C ASP A 318 34.10 5.43 3.05
N ALA A 319 33.18 5.32 4.03
CA ALA A 319 32.46 4.07 4.31
C ALA A 319 31.49 3.75 3.18
N GLN A 320 31.31 2.47 2.89
CA GLN A 320 30.34 1.98 1.90
C GLN A 320 28.92 2.43 2.23
N GLN A 321 28.60 2.62 3.52
CA GLN A 321 27.31 3.01 4.04
C GLN A 321 27.07 4.53 4.07
N ALA A 322 28.09 5.34 3.71
CA ALA A 322 28.06 6.79 3.89
C ALA A 322 26.87 7.46 3.19
N GLU A 323 26.55 7.07 1.95
CA GLU A 323 25.45 7.64 1.19
C GLU A 323 24.09 7.32 1.83
N ALA A 324 23.85 6.06 2.23
CA ALA A 324 22.63 5.64 2.90
C ALA A 324 22.46 6.35 4.26
N CYS A 325 23.54 6.46 5.05
CA CYS A 325 23.54 7.17 6.32
C CYS A 325 23.27 8.68 6.15
N ALA A 326 23.89 9.32 5.18
CA ALA A 326 23.62 10.73 4.86
C ALA A 326 22.14 10.95 4.44
N THR A 327 21.61 10.03 3.64
CA THR A 327 20.18 10.04 3.25
C THR A 327 19.26 9.92 4.48
N VAL A 328 19.55 8.99 5.39
CA VAL A 328 18.80 8.86 6.65
C VAL A 328 18.84 10.14 7.47
N LEU A 329 20.03 10.72 7.67
CA LEU A 329 20.16 11.98 8.42
C LEU A 329 19.33 13.11 7.80
N ARG A 330 19.31 13.24 6.48
CA ARG A 330 18.49 14.23 5.79
C ARG A 330 16.98 13.94 5.95
N LEU A 331 16.56 12.68 5.94
CA LEU A 331 15.17 12.31 6.23
C LEU A 331 14.75 12.67 7.67
N LEU A 332 15.67 12.56 8.64
CA LEU A 332 15.42 13.02 10.01
C LEU A 332 15.30 14.54 10.10
N GLU A 333 16.11 15.30 9.38
CA GLU A 333 15.99 16.76 9.30
C GLU A 333 14.65 17.18 8.69
N LEU A 334 14.23 16.55 7.57
CA LEU A 334 12.92 16.79 6.97
C LEU A 334 11.78 16.46 7.93
N ARG A 335 11.95 15.42 8.77
CA ARG A 335 10.98 15.10 9.83
C ARG A 335 10.91 16.22 10.86
N GLU A 336 12.04 16.73 11.33
CA GLU A 336 12.07 17.86 12.28
C GLU A 336 11.42 19.12 11.68
N GLU A 337 11.70 19.43 10.41
CA GLU A 337 11.04 20.50 9.66
C GLU A 337 9.53 20.31 9.58
N SER A 338 9.05 19.09 9.23
CA SER A 338 7.62 18.76 9.14
C SER A 338 6.91 18.85 10.49
N VAL A 339 7.56 18.40 11.57
CA VAL A 339 7.00 18.51 12.94
C VAL A 339 6.91 19.96 13.39
N ALA A 340 7.94 20.77 13.12
CA ALA A 340 7.98 22.19 13.47
C ALA A 340 6.97 23.04 12.71
N ALA A 341 6.69 22.69 11.44
CA ALA A 341 5.71 23.39 10.61
C ALA A 341 4.25 23.18 11.08
N GLY A 342 4.02 22.19 11.93
CA GLY A 342 2.67 21.80 12.35
C GLY A 342 1.95 21.03 11.23
N ALA A 343 1.21 19.99 11.57
CA ALA A 343 0.56 19.12 10.60
C ALA A 343 -0.61 19.84 9.89
N GLU A 344 -0.36 20.54 8.80
CA GLU A 344 -1.39 21.04 7.87
C GLU A 344 -1.59 20.11 6.65
N ASP A 345 -1.17 18.85 6.72
CA ASP A 345 -1.24 17.93 5.59
C ASP A 345 -2.60 17.20 5.43
N GLY A 346 -3.62 17.65 6.16
CA GLY A 346 -4.99 17.10 6.10
C GLY A 346 -5.17 15.78 6.84
N ARG A 347 -4.16 15.32 7.58
CA ARG A 347 -4.25 14.13 8.41
C ARG A 347 -4.86 14.43 9.76
N PRO A 348 -5.48 13.43 10.40
CA PRO A 348 -6.00 13.59 11.75
C PRO A 348 -4.90 14.04 12.72
N ALA A 349 -5.26 14.89 13.69
CA ALA A 349 -4.33 15.38 14.71
C ALA A 349 -3.67 14.28 15.55
N ASN A 350 -4.23 13.07 15.54
CA ASN A 350 -3.70 11.90 16.21
C ASN A 350 -2.74 11.07 15.34
N PHE A 351 -2.56 11.41 14.07
CA PHE A 351 -1.57 10.74 13.20
C PHE A 351 -0.16 11.29 13.53
N PRO A 352 0.82 10.42 13.82
CA PRO A 352 2.15 10.89 14.22
C PRO A 352 2.83 11.66 13.09
N PRO A 353 3.17 12.96 13.30
CA PRO A 353 3.84 13.75 12.27
C PRO A 353 5.22 13.17 11.95
N GLY A 354 5.56 13.15 10.67
CA GLY A 354 6.85 12.67 10.19
C GLY A 354 7.06 11.14 10.27
N LEU A 355 6.00 10.35 10.59
CA LEU A 355 6.08 8.89 10.61
C LEU A 355 6.56 8.31 9.28
N GLN A 356 6.03 8.81 8.16
CA GLN A 356 6.42 8.32 6.83
C GLN A 356 7.90 8.54 6.51
N LEU A 357 8.52 9.62 7.01
CA LEU A 357 9.94 9.87 6.83
C LEU A 357 10.82 8.86 7.58
N LEU A 358 10.38 8.40 8.77
CA LEU A 358 11.06 7.30 9.46
C LEU A 358 10.88 5.97 8.72
N VAL A 359 9.69 5.71 8.18
CA VAL A 359 9.46 4.51 7.35
C VAL A 359 10.32 4.55 6.08
N ALA A 360 10.46 5.72 5.43
CA ALA A 360 11.38 5.90 4.32
C ALA A 360 12.84 5.62 4.72
N ALA A 361 13.29 6.12 5.88
CA ALA A 361 14.62 5.84 6.41
C ALA A 361 14.85 4.34 6.64
N ALA A 362 13.86 3.63 7.21
CA ALA A 362 13.91 2.17 7.34
C ALA A 362 14.00 1.46 5.98
N GLY A 363 13.27 1.96 4.96
CA GLY A 363 13.34 1.47 3.58
C GLY A 363 14.72 1.67 2.96
N VAL A 364 15.29 2.86 3.08
CA VAL A 364 16.62 3.22 2.52
C VAL A 364 17.70 2.26 3.02
N VAL A 365 17.78 2.03 4.32
CA VAL A 365 18.83 1.17 4.90
C VAL A 365 18.63 -0.32 4.59
N ARG A 366 17.43 -0.73 4.17
CA ARG A 366 17.15 -2.09 3.69
C ARG A 366 17.34 -2.26 2.18
N THR A 367 17.58 -1.16 1.46
CA THR A 367 17.74 -1.15 0.01
C THR A 367 19.01 -0.39 -0.42
N PRO A 368 20.19 -0.74 0.10
CA PRO A 368 21.42 0.04 -0.14
C PRO A 368 21.91 -0.05 -1.59
N SER A 369 21.51 -1.06 -2.35
CA SER A 369 21.86 -1.20 -3.77
C SER A 369 20.95 -0.42 -4.73
N VAL A 370 19.87 0.17 -4.23
CA VAL A 370 18.91 0.94 -5.03
C VAL A 370 19.30 2.44 -4.95
N PRO A 371 19.26 3.20 -6.07
CA PRO A 371 19.58 4.62 -6.07
C PRO A 371 18.90 5.40 -4.94
N MET A 372 19.63 6.26 -4.25
CA MET A 372 19.08 7.02 -3.13
C MET A 372 18.02 8.03 -3.61
N PRO A 373 16.96 8.29 -2.81
CA PRO A 373 15.96 9.27 -3.17
C PRO A 373 16.58 10.67 -3.23
N PRO A 374 16.22 11.51 -4.23
CA PRO A 374 16.67 12.88 -4.27
C PRO A 374 16.04 13.68 -3.12
N LEU A 375 16.85 14.18 -2.20
CA LEU A 375 16.37 14.87 -1.00
C LEU A 375 16.57 16.41 -1.07
N SER A 376 17.14 16.91 -2.15
CA SER A 376 17.13 18.33 -2.51
C SER A 376 15.85 18.60 -3.31
N ALA A 377 14.86 19.27 -2.72
CA ALA A 377 13.78 19.81 -3.49
C ALA A 377 14.32 20.79 -4.53
N PRO A 378 13.96 20.69 -5.82
CA PRO A 378 14.04 21.83 -6.68
C PRO A 378 12.94 22.79 -6.20
N VAL A 379 13.28 23.78 -5.39
CA VAL A 379 12.51 25.00 -5.28
C VAL A 379 12.74 25.74 -6.60
N GLU A 380 12.11 25.33 -7.67
CA GLU A 380 11.87 26.25 -8.77
C GLU A 380 10.82 27.24 -8.29
N SER A 381 11.30 28.42 -7.90
CA SER A 381 10.50 29.60 -7.70
C SER A 381 9.63 29.79 -8.95
N VAL A 382 8.31 29.62 -8.78
CA VAL A 382 7.31 30.14 -9.72
C VAL A 382 7.32 31.66 -9.56
N ASP A 383 8.31 32.32 -10.14
CA ASP A 383 8.33 33.77 -10.35
C ASP A 383 9.34 34.10 -11.44
N GLU A 384 8.97 33.83 -12.69
CA GLU A 384 9.49 34.53 -13.87
C GLU A 384 8.67 34.16 -15.11
N ARG A 385 7.35 34.34 -15.08
CA ARG A 385 6.54 34.50 -16.31
C ARG A 385 5.45 35.55 -16.09
N VAL A 386 5.86 36.76 -15.82
CA VAL A 386 5.10 37.95 -16.16
C VAL A 386 6.13 38.99 -16.63
N GLY A 387 6.25 39.07 -17.92
CA GLY A 387 7.02 40.08 -18.62
C GLY A 387 6.55 40.09 -20.07
#